data_6ad3f8827202a0a12f7846d4f8b25f50
#
_entry.id   6ad3f8827202a0a12f7846d4f8b25f50
#
_cell.length_a   1.000
_cell.length_b   1.000
_cell.length_c   1.000
_cell.angle_alpha   90.00
_cell.angle_beta   90.00
_cell.angle_gamma   90.00
#
_symmetry.space_group_name_H-M   'P 1'
#
loop_
_entity.id
_entity.type
_entity.pdbx_description
1 polymer ?
#
loop_
_entity_poly.entity_id
_entity_poly.type
_entity_poly.pdbx_seq_one_letter_code
_entity_poly.pdbx_strand_id
1 'polypeptide(L)'
;MTDALRQWVADQTGLTAIWMHPDAPRPARPYAALQITNSERIGRAWTGPADAEGMAQVTFDRDVTVNVQIYGSSASHDPRQAFVIAEDLRDSLELTSVRAGLADDGWSFRGVELLTDAPELLDTTWEPRAVFDVRFGTSKELMDDLGLIETAGITGTVAGRTEDKTLQTEGQ
;
A
#
# COMPACT_ATOMS: atom_id res chain seq x y z
N MET A 1 4.01 -5.72 -5.31
CA MET A 1 3.12 -5.00 -4.39
C MET A 1 2.09 -4.12 -5.11
N THR A 2 2.44 -3.11 -5.89
CA THR A 2 1.47 -2.28 -6.64
C THR A 2 0.71 -3.04 -7.73
N ASP A 3 1.23 -4.13 -8.23
CA ASP A 3 0.61 -4.93 -9.30
C ASP A 3 -0.68 -5.63 -8.85
N ALA A 4 -0.79 -6.02 -7.59
CA ALA A 4 -1.99 -6.64 -7.02
C ALA A 4 -3.22 -5.72 -7.10
N LEU A 5 -3.07 -4.43 -6.82
CA LEU A 5 -4.17 -3.47 -6.93
C LEU A 5 -4.64 -3.30 -8.38
N ARG A 6 -3.71 -3.25 -9.32
CA ARG A 6 -4.03 -3.19 -10.75
C ARG A 6 -4.74 -4.47 -11.21
N GLN A 7 -4.26 -5.63 -10.73
CA GLN A 7 -4.88 -6.92 -11.04
C GLN A 7 -6.29 -7.03 -10.46
N TRP A 8 -6.49 -6.63 -9.18
CA TRP A 8 -7.83 -6.56 -8.60
C TRP A 8 -8.80 -5.77 -9.48
N VAL A 9 -8.41 -4.55 -9.90
CA VAL A 9 -9.27 -3.74 -10.77
C VAL A 9 -9.54 -4.43 -12.10
N ALA A 10 -8.54 -5.03 -12.74
CA ALA A 10 -8.72 -5.73 -14.00
C ALA A 10 -9.65 -6.95 -13.87
N ASP A 11 -9.48 -7.75 -12.81
CA ASP A 11 -10.27 -8.96 -12.58
C ASP A 11 -11.73 -8.65 -12.27
N GLN A 12 -12.00 -7.58 -11.50
CA GLN A 12 -13.36 -7.22 -11.13
C GLN A 12 -14.12 -6.49 -12.24
N THR A 13 -13.42 -5.75 -13.11
CA THR A 13 -14.06 -4.95 -14.14
C THR A 13 -14.00 -5.56 -15.55
N GLY A 14 -13.08 -6.49 -15.78
CA GLY A 14 -12.73 -6.98 -17.12
C GLY A 14 -12.05 -5.92 -18.01
N LEU A 15 -11.68 -4.77 -17.46
CA LEU A 15 -11.07 -3.67 -18.19
C LEU A 15 -9.54 -3.75 -18.16
N THR A 16 -8.91 -3.13 -19.15
CA THR A 16 -7.48 -2.83 -19.05
C THR A 16 -7.24 -1.85 -17.91
N ALA A 17 -6.50 -2.28 -16.88
CA ALA A 17 -6.12 -1.43 -15.76
C ALA A 17 -4.66 -0.97 -15.89
N ILE A 18 -4.42 0.32 -15.70
CA ILE A 18 -3.09 0.94 -15.78
C ILE A 18 -2.78 1.77 -14.54
N TRP A 19 -1.51 1.94 -14.22
CA TRP A 19 -1.06 3.01 -13.34
C TRP A 19 -0.96 4.31 -14.12
N MET A 20 -1.53 5.39 -13.57
CA MET A 20 -1.40 6.72 -14.17
C MET A 20 0.05 7.16 -14.17
N HIS A 21 0.54 7.54 -15.32
CA HIS A 21 1.83 8.18 -15.49
C HIS A 21 1.72 9.24 -16.61
N PRO A 22 2.32 10.43 -16.46
CA PRO A 22 2.21 11.50 -17.44
C PRO A 22 2.58 11.10 -18.86
N ASP A 23 3.60 10.26 -19.00
CA ASP A 23 4.16 9.85 -20.30
C ASP A 23 3.65 8.47 -20.77
N ALA A 24 2.74 7.83 -20.03
CA ALA A 24 2.22 6.53 -20.43
C ALA A 24 1.14 6.68 -21.53
N PRO A 25 1.18 5.87 -22.60
CA PRO A 25 0.12 5.88 -23.60
C PRO A 25 -1.21 5.45 -22.95
N ARG A 26 -2.26 6.19 -23.24
CA ARG A 26 -3.60 5.84 -22.78
C ARG A 26 -4.15 4.66 -23.59
N PRO A 27 -4.69 3.61 -22.94
CA PRO A 27 -5.37 2.54 -23.65
C PRO A 27 -6.60 3.04 -24.42
N ALA A 28 -7.07 2.21 -25.33
CA ALA A 28 -8.40 2.44 -25.92
C ALA A 28 -9.46 2.30 -24.82
N ARG A 29 -10.48 3.15 -24.86
CA ARG A 29 -11.61 3.10 -23.92
C ARG A 29 -12.56 1.93 -24.21
N PRO A 30 -13.20 1.31 -23.22
CA PRO A 30 -13.11 1.66 -21.78
C PRO A 30 -11.84 1.10 -21.10
N TYR A 31 -11.34 1.79 -20.09
CA TYR A 31 -10.21 1.33 -19.26
C TYR A 31 -10.28 1.90 -17.84
N ALA A 32 -9.52 1.32 -16.94
CA ALA A 32 -9.35 1.80 -15.58
C ALA A 32 -7.94 2.36 -15.36
N ALA A 33 -7.84 3.40 -14.55
CA ALA A 33 -6.56 3.99 -14.19
C ALA A 33 -6.46 4.18 -12.68
N LEU A 34 -5.30 3.85 -12.11
CA LEU A 34 -5.00 3.95 -10.69
C LEU A 34 -3.88 4.95 -10.45
N GLN A 35 -3.96 5.69 -9.36
CA GLN A 35 -2.92 6.58 -8.89
C GLN A 35 -2.81 6.53 -7.38
N ILE A 36 -1.61 6.37 -6.84
CA ILE A 36 -1.37 6.60 -5.42
C ILE A 36 -1.32 8.10 -5.20
N THR A 37 -2.31 8.63 -4.47
CA THR A 37 -2.44 10.07 -4.20
C THR A 37 -1.85 10.44 -2.85
N ASN A 38 -1.82 9.51 -1.90
CA ASN A 38 -1.23 9.73 -0.59
C ASN A 38 -0.60 8.44 -0.05
N SER A 39 0.48 8.60 0.74
CA SER A 39 1.09 7.52 1.51
C SER A 39 1.60 8.09 2.82
N GLU A 40 0.89 7.84 3.89
CA GLU A 40 1.17 8.33 5.23
C GLU A 40 1.69 7.21 6.12
N ARG A 41 2.73 7.49 6.91
CA ARG A 41 3.25 6.56 7.91
C ARG A 41 2.39 6.60 9.15
N ILE A 42 1.99 5.43 9.66
CA ILE A 42 1.19 5.30 10.87
C ILE A 42 2.12 4.96 12.04
N GLY A 43 2.03 5.73 13.10
CA GLY A 43 2.74 5.46 14.34
C GLY A 43 4.26 5.51 14.21
N ARG A 44 4.93 4.76 15.12
CA ARG A 44 6.40 4.58 15.11
C ARG A 44 6.75 3.28 14.40
N ALA A 45 7.98 3.26 13.82
CA ALA A 45 8.55 2.01 13.37
C ALA A 45 8.67 1.04 14.55
N TRP A 46 8.38 -0.21 14.31
CA TRP A 46 8.75 -1.29 15.20
C TRP A 46 10.12 -1.80 14.77
N THR A 47 11.03 -1.91 15.76
CA THR A 47 12.35 -2.51 15.55
C THR A 47 12.36 -3.83 16.28
N GLY A 48 12.60 -4.91 15.55
CA GLY A 48 12.77 -6.25 16.09
C GLY A 48 14.08 -6.40 16.87
N PRO A 49 14.25 -7.55 17.55
CA PRO A 49 15.54 -7.88 18.15
C PRO A 49 16.61 -8.02 17.06
N ALA A 50 17.86 -7.64 17.38
CA ALA A 50 18.98 -7.91 16.49
C ALA A 50 19.26 -9.42 16.44
N ASP A 51 19.63 -9.91 15.26
CA ASP A 51 20.13 -11.26 15.06
C ASP A 51 21.60 -11.42 15.54
N ALA A 52 22.20 -12.59 15.26
CA ALA A 52 23.57 -12.88 15.66
C ALA A 52 24.62 -12.00 14.97
N GLU A 53 24.26 -11.42 13.82
CA GLU A 53 25.07 -10.51 13.02
C GLU A 53 24.85 -9.04 13.41
N GLY A 54 23.95 -8.75 14.36
CA GLY A 54 23.60 -7.40 14.80
C GLY A 54 22.57 -6.70 13.91
N MET A 55 21.96 -7.41 12.96
CA MET A 55 20.94 -6.88 12.08
C MET A 55 19.55 -6.96 12.73
N ALA A 56 18.76 -5.91 12.59
CA ALA A 56 17.39 -5.86 13.08
C ALA A 56 16.42 -5.51 11.97
N GLN A 57 15.25 -6.17 11.97
CA GLN A 57 14.16 -5.83 11.09
C GLN A 57 13.42 -4.60 11.64
N VAL A 58 13.24 -3.60 10.78
CA VAL A 58 12.48 -2.40 11.09
C VAL A 58 11.22 -2.35 10.20
N THR A 59 10.06 -2.42 10.83
CA THR A 59 8.75 -2.44 10.14
C THR A 59 8.05 -1.11 10.27
N PHE A 60 7.51 -0.63 9.17
CA PHE A 60 6.75 0.61 9.08
C PHE A 60 5.36 0.34 8.52
N ASP A 61 4.35 0.70 9.26
CA ASP A 61 2.97 0.67 8.77
C ASP A 61 2.62 1.99 8.06
N ARG A 62 1.83 1.88 7.01
CA ARG A 62 1.40 3.01 6.19
C ARG A 62 -0.07 2.89 5.83
N ASP A 63 -0.76 4.03 5.81
CA ASP A 63 -2.00 4.21 5.07
C ASP A 63 -1.70 4.80 3.69
N VAL A 64 -2.25 4.15 2.68
CA VAL A 64 -2.07 4.54 1.27
C VAL A 64 -3.44 4.82 0.69
N THR A 65 -3.61 6.00 0.10
CA THR A 65 -4.81 6.33 -0.66
C THR A 65 -4.55 6.12 -2.15
N VAL A 66 -5.43 5.32 -2.76
CA VAL A 66 -5.40 5.01 -4.19
C VAL A 66 -6.63 5.61 -4.84
N ASN A 67 -6.41 6.56 -5.74
CA ASN A 67 -7.45 7.09 -6.60
C ASN A 67 -7.68 6.12 -7.76
N VAL A 68 -8.93 5.73 -7.95
CA VAL A 68 -9.37 4.83 -9.03
C VAL A 68 -10.28 5.60 -9.96
N GLN A 69 -9.98 5.58 -11.23
CA GLN A 69 -10.76 6.24 -12.27
C GLN A 69 -11.18 5.23 -13.33
N ILE A 70 -12.47 5.19 -13.60
CA ILE A 70 -13.04 4.38 -14.70
C ILE A 70 -13.39 5.32 -15.85
N TYR A 71 -12.78 5.08 -16.99
CA TYR A 71 -13.05 5.79 -18.22
C TYR A 71 -13.98 4.95 -19.09
N GLY A 72 -15.21 5.42 -19.28
CA GLY A 72 -16.20 4.74 -20.11
C GLY A 72 -15.97 4.93 -21.60
N SER A 73 -16.75 4.24 -22.41
CA SER A 73 -16.73 4.39 -23.86
C SER A 73 -17.70 5.47 -24.32
N SER A 74 -17.25 6.39 -25.14
CA SER A 74 -18.12 7.38 -25.82
C SER A 74 -19.10 6.73 -26.82
N ALA A 75 -18.80 5.50 -27.25
CA ALA A 75 -19.70 4.72 -28.12
C ALA A 75 -20.80 3.98 -27.32
N SER A 76 -20.75 4.02 -25.98
CA SER A 76 -21.80 3.43 -25.16
C SER A 76 -23.07 4.28 -25.24
N HIS A 77 -24.21 3.59 -25.34
CA HIS A 77 -25.52 4.25 -25.26
C HIS A 77 -25.93 4.55 -23.80
N ASP A 78 -25.20 4.03 -22.82
CA ASP A 78 -25.43 4.31 -21.40
C ASP A 78 -24.43 5.35 -20.89
N PRO A 79 -24.88 6.59 -20.63
CA PRO A 79 -24.03 7.64 -20.12
C PRO A 79 -23.48 7.34 -18.70
N ARG A 80 -24.09 6.39 -17.98
CA ARG A 80 -23.68 5.99 -16.63
C ARG A 80 -22.77 4.76 -16.63
N GLN A 81 -22.34 4.25 -17.79
CA GLN A 81 -21.52 3.04 -17.87
C GLN A 81 -20.31 3.06 -16.94
N ALA A 82 -19.54 4.16 -16.94
CA ALA A 82 -18.36 4.28 -16.08
C ALA A 82 -18.74 4.25 -14.60
N PHE A 83 -19.84 4.89 -14.21
CA PHE A 83 -20.32 4.94 -12.84
C PHE A 83 -20.75 3.56 -12.33
N VAL A 84 -21.51 2.81 -13.12
CA VAL A 84 -21.98 1.45 -12.76
C VAL A 84 -20.78 0.51 -12.58
N ILE A 85 -19.81 0.54 -13.49
CA ILE A 85 -18.59 -0.27 -13.38
C ILE A 85 -17.80 0.11 -12.11
N ALA A 86 -17.70 1.41 -11.82
CA ALA A 86 -17.00 1.88 -10.63
C ALA A 86 -17.75 1.50 -9.34
N GLU A 87 -19.07 1.49 -9.35
CA GLU A 87 -19.92 1.06 -8.24
C GLU A 87 -19.71 -0.43 -7.95
N ASP A 88 -19.80 -1.29 -8.98
CA ASP A 88 -19.54 -2.73 -8.84
C ASP A 88 -18.12 -3.02 -8.35
N LEU A 89 -17.12 -2.29 -8.87
CA LEU A 89 -15.73 -2.42 -8.43
C LEU A 89 -15.58 -2.02 -6.96
N ARG A 90 -16.15 -0.89 -6.55
CA ARG A 90 -16.15 -0.44 -5.15
C ARG A 90 -16.78 -1.48 -4.23
N ASP A 91 -17.96 -1.99 -4.63
CA ASP A 91 -18.72 -2.94 -3.83
C ASP A 91 -18.03 -4.32 -3.76
N SER A 92 -17.17 -4.66 -4.74
CA SER A 92 -16.33 -5.86 -4.68
C SER A 92 -15.40 -5.88 -3.46
N LEU A 93 -15.02 -4.73 -2.91
CA LEU A 93 -14.23 -4.62 -1.69
C LEU A 93 -14.97 -5.10 -0.42
N GLU A 94 -16.28 -5.30 -0.48
CA GLU A 94 -17.03 -5.93 0.61
C GLU A 94 -16.96 -7.47 0.56
N LEU A 95 -16.47 -8.05 -0.56
CA LEU A 95 -16.32 -9.49 -0.69
C LEU A 95 -15.10 -9.98 0.11
N THR A 96 -15.33 -10.98 0.96
CA THR A 96 -14.26 -11.56 1.80
C THR A 96 -13.13 -12.15 0.95
N SER A 97 -13.45 -12.78 -0.20
CA SER A 97 -12.44 -13.34 -1.10
C SER A 97 -11.52 -12.29 -1.73
N VAL A 98 -12.09 -11.14 -2.10
CA VAL A 98 -11.32 -10.02 -2.64
C VAL A 98 -10.39 -9.43 -1.58
N ARG A 99 -10.92 -9.18 -0.38
CA ARG A 99 -10.11 -8.68 0.74
C ARG A 99 -9.00 -9.64 1.14
N ALA A 100 -9.29 -10.96 1.16
CA ALA A 100 -8.28 -11.97 1.47
C ALA A 100 -7.16 -11.98 0.43
N GLY A 101 -7.50 -11.99 -0.87
CA GLY A 101 -6.48 -11.94 -1.92
C GLY A 101 -5.62 -10.67 -1.86
N LEU A 102 -6.21 -9.52 -1.60
CA LEU A 102 -5.45 -8.27 -1.41
C LEU A 102 -4.55 -8.33 -0.17
N ALA A 103 -5.03 -8.94 0.93
CA ALA A 103 -4.25 -9.10 2.16
C ALA A 103 -3.04 -10.04 1.96
N ASP A 104 -3.19 -11.11 1.20
CA ASP A 104 -2.09 -12.03 0.84
C ASP A 104 -0.98 -11.30 0.06
N ASP A 105 -1.35 -10.27 -0.71
CA ASP A 105 -0.43 -9.38 -1.42
C ASP A 105 0.05 -8.17 -0.59
N GLY A 106 -0.28 -8.12 0.70
CA GLY A 106 0.15 -7.09 1.64
C GLY A 106 -0.68 -5.81 1.63
N TRP A 107 -1.94 -5.86 1.11
CA TRP A 107 -2.87 -4.75 1.10
C TRP A 107 -4.09 -5.02 1.99
N SER A 108 -4.21 -4.29 3.08
CA SER A 108 -5.33 -4.37 4.00
C SER A 108 -6.35 -3.27 3.70
N PHE A 109 -7.56 -3.63 3.31
CA PHE A 109 -8.63 -2.66 3.06
C PHE A 109 -8.98 -1.89 4.34
N ARG A 110 -9.03 -0.55 4.25
CA ARG A 110 -9.34 0.37 5.36
C ARG A 110 -10.65 1.10 5.17
N GLY A 111 -11.02 1.38 3.94
CA GLY A 111 -12.24 2.10 3.62
C GLY A 111 -12.23 2.68 2.22
N VAL A 112 -13.38 3.12 1.77
CA VAL A 112 -13.58 3.75 0.47
C VAL A 112 -14.30 5.08 0.68
N GLU A 113 -13.95 6.07 -0.14
CA GLU A 113 -14.58 7.37 -0.14
C GLU A 113 -15.74 7.46 -1.15
N LEU A 114 -16.34 8.64 -1.24
CA LEU A 114 -17.49 8.88 -2.11
C LEU A 114 -17.13 8.59 -3.57
N LEU A 115 -17.98 7.79 -4.24
CA LEU A 115 -17.94 7.62 -5.67
C LEU A 115 -18.58 8.83 -6.35
N THR A 116 -17.85 9.44 -7.26
CA THR A 116 -18.26 10.65 -7.98
C THR A 116 -18.37 10.35 -9.46
N ASP A 117 -19.53 10.70 -10.06
CA ASP A 117 -19.67 10.80 -11.51
C ASP A 117 -19.00 12.10 -11.97
N ALA A 118 -17.93 11.99 -12.74
CA ALA A 118 -17.07 13.09 -13.14
C ALA A 118 -16.80 13.08 -14.65
N PRO A 119 -17.86 13.21 -15.49
CA PRO A 119 -17.70 13.18 -16.94
C PRO A 119 -16.74 14.29 -17.41
N GLU A 120 -15.92 13.98 -18.41
CA GLU A 120 -14.94 14.89 -18.96
C GLU A 120 -15.37 15.32 -20.37
N LEU A 121 -15.29 16.63 -20.66
CA LEU A 121 -15.51 17.16 -21.98
C LEU A 121 -14.20 17.11 -22.78
N LEU A 122 -14.15 16.23 -23.78
CA LEU A 122 -13.04 16.19 -24.73
C LEU A 122 -13.51 16.73 -26.09
N ASP A 123 -12.90 17.79 -26.53
CA ASP A 123 -13.32 18.56 -27.71
C ASP A 123 -14.80 18.99 -27.61
N THR A 124 -15.69 18.25 -28.27
CA THR A 124 -17.15 18.52 -28.30
C THR A 124 -17.99 17.38 -27.73
N THR A 125 -17.35 16.33 -27.22
CA THR A 125 -18.03 15.12 -26.75
C THR A 125 -17.81 14.91 -25.26
N TRP A 126 -18.90 14.70 -24.52
CA TRP A 126 -18.82 14.27 -23.13
C TRP A 126 -18.43 12.81 -23.05
N GLU A 127 -17.40 12.53 -22.26
CA GLU A 127 -16.92 11.18 -22.03
C GLU A 127 -17.24 10.75 -20.60
N PRO A 128 -17.92 9.58 -20.42
CA PRO A 128 -18.23 9.08 -19.09
C PRO A 128 -16.95 8.81 -18.30
N ARG A 129 -16.89 9.32 -17.08
CA ARG A 129 -15.81 9.04 -16.12
C ARG A 129 -16.37 8.96 -14.71
N ALA A 130 -15.94 7.97 -13.95
CA ALA A 130 -16.25 7.86 -12.53
C ALA A 130 -14.97 7.76 -11.72
N VAL A 131 -14.97 8.34 -10.53
CA VAL A 131 -13.78 8.47 -9.67
C VAL A 131 -14.13 8.18 -8.23
N PHE A 132 -13.29 7.42 -7.55
CA PHE A 132 -13.35 7.23 -6.10
C PHE A 132 -11.96 6.96 -5.51
N ASP A 133 -11.82 7.21 -4.21
CA ASP A 133 -10.60 6.94 -3.47
C ASP A 133 -10.79 5.74 -2.55
N VAL A 134 -9.78 4.87 -2.51
CA VAL A 134 -9.72 3.72 -1.61
C VAL A 134 -8.52 3.86 -0.70
N ARG A 135 -8.71 3.60 0.59
CA ARG A 135 -7.62 3.56 1.56
C ARG A 135 -7.24 2.13 1.88
N PHE A 136 -5.95 1.86 1.81
CA PHE A 136 -5.34 0.58 2.15
C PHE A 136 -4.26 0.77 3.22
N GLY A 137 -4.16 -0.19 4.13
CA GLY A 137 -3.00 -0.35 4.99
C GLY A 137 -1.96 -1.25 4.32
N THR A 138 -0.69 -0.92 4.46
CA THR A 138 0.42 -1.77 4.02
C THR A 138 1.62 -1.60 4.94
N SER A 139 2.49 -2.60 4.99
CA SER A 139 3.72 -2.55 5.77
C SER A 139 4.94 -2.60 4.86
N LYS A 140 6.00 -1.91 5.26
CA LYS A 140 7.31 -1.96 4.62
C LYS A 140 8.35 -2.37 5.64
N GLU A 141 9.22 -3.29 5.26
CA GLU A 141 10.32 -3.79 6.07
C GLU A 141 11.65 -3.30 5.52
N LEU A 142 12.55 -2.95 6.42
CA LEU A 142 13.94 -2.61 6.15
C LEU A 142 14.82 -3.34 7.16
N MET A 143 16.07 -3.62 6.79
CA MET A 143 17.08 -4.13 7.71
C MET A 143 17.95 -2.96 8.17
N ASP A 144 18.25 -2.92 9.48
CA ASP A 144 19.11 -1.92 10.12
C ASP A 144 20.24 -2.63 10.87
N ASP A 145 21.46 -2.12 10.71
CA ASP A 145 22.64 -2.63 11.44
C ASP A 145 22.75 -1.89 12.78
N LEU A 146 22.32 -2.54 13.84
CA LEU A 146 22.40 -2.00 15.19
C LEU A 146 23.76 -2.29 15.86
N GLY A 147 24.59 -3.11 15.23
CA GLY A 147 25.84 -3.60 15.81
C GLY A 147 25.65 -4.61 16.93
N LEU A 148 26.74 -5.14 17.42
CA LEU A 148 26.79 -6.08 18.54
C LEU A 148 27.50 -5.45 19.75
N ILE A 149 26.96 -5.70 20.93
CA ILE A 149 27.71 -5.43 22.18
C ILE A 149 28.54 -6.67 22.49
N GLU A 150 29.80 -6.65 22.08
CA GLU A 150 30.71 -7.78 22.28
C GLU A 150 31.21 -7.84 23.71
N THR A 151 31.29 -6.71 24.40
CA THR A 151 31.87 -6.63 25.76
C THR A 151 31.15 -5.59 26.61
N ALA A 152 30.70 -5.97 27.78
CA ALA A 152 30.18 -5.06 28.80
C ALA A 152 31.07 -5.11 30.05
N GLY A 153 31.68 -3.98 30.39
CA GLY A 153 32.43 -3.80 31.63
C GLY A 153 31.54 -3.26 32.76
N ILE A 154 31.47 -3.94 33.87
CA ILE A 154 30.75 -3.48 35.06
C ILE A 154 31.77 -3.25 36.17
N THR A 155 31.93 -1.99 36.64
CA THR A 155 32.77 -1.64 37.78
C THR A 155 31.84 -1.26 38.93
N GLY A 156 31.94 -1.96 40.03
CA GLY A 156 31.19 -1.68 41.25
C GLY A 156 32.07 -1.63 42.48
N THR A 157 31.76 -0.74 43.42
CA THR A 157 32.47 -0.66 44.72
C THR A 157 31.50 -1.10 45.83
N VAL A 158 31.82 -2.21 46.49
CA VAL A 158 31.07 -2.69 47.64
C VAL A 158 31.99 -2.68 48.87
N ALA A 159 31.60 -1.99 49.92
CA ALA A 159 32.33 -1.89 51.17
C ALA A 159 33.83 -1.52 51.01
N GLY A 160 34.14 -0.58 50.11
CA GLY A 160 35.50 -0.11 49.86
C GLY A 160 36.37 -1.03 48.99
N ARG A 161 35.86 -2.11 48.47
CA ARG A 161 36.48 -2.94 47.44
C ARG A 161 35.88 -2.66 46.08
N THR A 162 36.72 -2.33 45.11
CA THR A 162 36.33 -2.19 43.70
C THR A 162 36.51 -3.56 43.04
N GLU A 163 35.43 -4.08 42.45
CA GLU A 163 35.46 -5.29 41.63
C GLU A 163 35.12 -4.92 40.21
N ASP A 164 35.99 -5.27 39.28
CA ASP A 164 35.76 -5.15 37.84
C ASP A 164 35.35 -6.51 37.27
N LYS A 165 34.20 -6.58 36.65
CA LYS A 165 33.71 -7.77 35.95
C LYS A 165 33.46 -7.45 34.51
N THR A 166 34.14 -8.13 33.62
CA THR A 166 33.90 -8.06 32.18
C THR A 166 33.04 -9.25 31.77
N LEU A 167 31.89 -8.98 31.14
CA LEU A 167 31.07 -9.99 30.55
C LEU A 167 31.34 -9.99 29.03
N GLN A 168 31.70 -11.15 28.50
CA GLN A 168 31.79 -11.36 27.04
C GLN A 168 30.62 -12.23 26.61
N THR A 169 30.02 -11.90 25.51
CA THR A 169 29.07 -12.81 24.81
C THR A 169 29.91 -13.87 24.10
N GLU A 170 29.88 -15.12 24.59
CA GLU A 170 30.38 -16.23 23.80
C GLU A 170 29.35 -16.46 22.64
N GLY A 171 29.79 -16.24 21.42
CA GLY A 171 29.03 -16.63 20.23
C GLY A 171 28.92 -18.15 20.15
N GLN A 172 27.70 -18.67 20.11
CA GLN A 172 27.42 -20.04 19.68
C GLN A 172 27.28 -20.11 18.18
#